data_1f9370af9bd57e498a9c95dbb2e2fc5f
#
_entry.id   1f9370af9bd57e498a9c95dbb2e2fc5f
#
_cell.length_a   1.000
_cell.length_b   1.000
_cell.length_c   1.000
_cell.angle_alpha   90.00
_cell.angle_beta   90.00
_cell.angle_gamma   90.00
#
_symmetry.space_group_name_H-M   'P 1'
#
loop_
_entity.id
_entity.type
_entity.pdbx_description
1 polymer ?
#
loop_
_entity_poly.entity_id
_entity_poly.type
_entity_poly.pdbx_seq_one_letter_code
_entity_poly.pdbx_strand_id
1 'polypeptide(L)'
;MDSNRINRAGSPEAPMEYVRSQEHHDLFRQAVNAVGGSVAAPAPAKAPIWSSSAPYGSFSRDGYSWNNDVWGRGAGPQTISVYGANQWSVWSNQPATGGIKSYPHEAVHVGKPLSAINTLSSTFTQDVPKGGAWDTAYDIWDSSNQHEIMIWTNYTGNPDGSGNVKPISYHYRQDPSGAAIPVYRNVQVGGTTWNVFEGNNGHNVISLVPISKSNSGTVDIKGILEWIKSKGYFGDINVGSVQYGVEITSSPGGMNFKFSNWAVTSK
;
A
#
# COMPACT_ATOMS: atom_id res chain seq x y z
N MET A 1 -18.57 -30.10 40.28
CA MET A 1 -19.88 -29.76 39.74
C MET A 1 -19.79 -28.35 39.25
N ASP A 2 -20.14 -28.22 38.05
CA ASP A 2 -20.31 -27.09 37.15
C ASP A 2 -19.10 -26.46 36.49
N SER A 3 -18.97 -26.99 35.33
CA SER A 3 -18.19 -26.52 34.20
C SER A 3 -18.85 -25.31 33.56
N ASN A 4 -18.16 -24.14 33.52
CA ASN A 4 -18.50 -23.06 32.61
C ASN A 4 -17.42 -22.98 31.52
N ARG A 5 -17.68 -23.67 30.43
CA ARG A 5 -16.99 -23.47 29.15
C ARG A 5 -17.47 -22.18 28.53
N ILE A 6 -16.60 -21.18 28.49
CA ILE A 6 -16.79 -20.02 27.64
C ILE A 6 -16.26 -20.40 26.27
N ASN A 7 -17.16 -20.60 25.30
CA ASN A 7 -16.87 -20.73 23.90
C ASN A 7 -16.31 -19.41 23.39
N ARG A 8 -15.01 -19.36 23.14
CA ARG A 8 -14.41 -18.37 22.23
C ARG A 8 -14.45 -18.94 20.82
N ALA A 9 -15.47 -18.56 20.07
CA ALA A 9 -15.49 -18.69 18.62
C ALA A 9 -14.81 -17.46 18.03
N GLY A 10 -13.51 -17.54 17.85
CA GLY A 10 -12.75 -16.70 16.94
C GLY A 10 -12.28 -17.61 15.82
N SER A 11 -12.97 -17.60 14.69
CA SER A 11 -12.50 -18.31 13.50
C SER A 11 -11.26 -17.59 12.98
N PRO A 12 -10.13 -18.28 12.75
CA PRO A 12 -9.04 -17.73 11.95
C PRO A 12 -9.53 -17.65 10.51
N GLU A 13 -9.44 -16.46 9.91
CA GLU A 13 -9.61 -16.34 8.47
C GLU A 13 -8.54 -17.20 7.78
N ALA A 14 -8.99 -18.11 6.93
CA ALA A 14 -8.14 -19.00 6.17
C ALA A 14 -7.24 -18.22 5.21
N PRO A 15 -6.02 -18.68 4.92
CA PRO A 15 -5.17 -18.09 3.89
C PRO A 15 -5.90 -18.17 2.55
N MET A 16 -5.91 -17.04 1.80
CA MET A 16 -6.56 -16.96 0.50
C MET A 16 -5.90 -17.91 -0.49
N GLU A 17 -6.56 -19.00 -0.80
CA GLU A 17 -6.27 -19.80 -1.97
C GLU A 17 -6.55 -18.99 -3.24
N TYR A 18 -5.55 -18.97 -4.11
CA TYR A 18 -5.58 -18.37 -5.43
C TYR A 18 -6.54 -19.17 -6.32
N VAL A 19 -7.80 -18.79 -6.36
CA VAL A 19 -8.76 -19.36 -7.31
C VAL A 19 -8.89 -18.44 -8.51
N ARG A 20 -8.32 -18.89 -9.64
CA ARG A 20 -8.63 -18.36 -10.96
C ARG A 20 -10.09 -18.68 -11.27
N SER A 21 -10.90 -17.67 -11.51
CA SER A 21 -12.10 -17.83 -12.32
C SER A 21 -12.16 -16.73 -13.38
N GLN A 22 -12.10 -17.16 -14.63
CA GLN A 22 -12.45 -16.38 -15.79
C GLN A 22 -13.98 -16.28 -15.88
N GLU A 23 -14.42 -15.23 -16.56
CA GLU A 23 -15.77 -14.91 -17.04
C GLU A 23 -16.58 -13.94 -16.18
N HIS A 24 -16.61 -12.70 -16.68
CA HIS A 24 -17.84 -12.04 -17.12
C HIS A 24 -17.49 -10.75 -17.86
N HIS A 25 -17.59 -10.83 -19.18
CA HIS A 25 -17.58 -9.71 -20.12
C HIS A 25 -18.93 -8.97 -20.12
N ASP A 26 -18.82 -7.66 -20.40
CA ASP A 26 -19.86 -6.79 -20.96
C ASP A 26 -21.08 -6.47 -20.09
N LEU A 27 -21.03 -5.22 -19.58
CA LEU A 27 -22.18 -4.30 -19.55
C LEU A 27 -21.77 -3.00 -18.82
N PHE A 28 -21.24 -2.01 -19.55
CA PHE A 28 -21.40 -0.58 -19.23
C PHE A 28 -20.71 0.30 -20.29
N ARG A 29 -21.32 0.35 -21.45
CA ARG A 29 -21.22 1.50 -22.36
C ARG A 29 -22.62 2.05 -22.51
N GLN A 30 -22.92 3.13 -21.80
CA GLN A 30 -23.84 4.19 -22.26
C GLN A 30 -24.10 5.18 -21.12
N ALA A 31 -24.04 6.41 -21.50
CA ALA A 31 -24.53 7.63 -20.86
C ALA A 31 -23.45 8.55 -20.27
N VAL A 32 -22.97 9.46 -21.09
CA VAL A 32 -22.96 10.90 -20.81
C VAL A 32 -22.84 11.66 -22.14
N ASN A 33 -23.93 12.19 -22.62
CA ASN A 33 -23.94 13.33 -23.51
C ASN A 33 -24.89 14.42 -22.95
N ALA A 34 -24.41 15.64 -23.05
CA ALA A 34 -25.11 16.92 -22.90
C ALA A 34 -24.88 17.65 -21.57
N VAL A 35 -24.00 18.64 -21.62
CA VAL A 35 -24.37 20.07 -21.46
C VAL A 35 -23.21 20.92 -22.01
N GLY A 36 -23.50 21.80 -22.95
CA GLY A 36 -22.55 22.69 -23.60
C GLY A 36 -22.20 23.88 -22.76
N GLY A 37 -20.89 24.17 -22.73
CA GLY A 37 -20.27 25.38 -22.25
C GLY A 37 -18.85 25.43 -22.80
N SER A 38 -18.60 26.28 -23.79
CA SER A 38 -17.29 26.47 -24.42
C SER A 38 -16.33 27.11 -23.43
N VAL A 39 -15.56 26.28 -22.75
CA VAL A 39 -14.31 26.68 -22.12
C VAL A 39 -13.21 25.99 -22.93
N ALA A 40 -12.19 26.75 -23.37
CA ALA A 40 -11.07 26.21 -24.13
C ALA A 40 -10.60 24.89 -23.48
N ALA A 41 -10.66 23.79 -24.24
CA ALA A 41 -10.29 22.48 -23.76
C ALA A 41 -8.84 22.51 -23.25
N PRO A 42 -8.55 22.03 -22.03
CA PRO A 42 -7.20 21.77 -21.62
C PRO A 42 -6.56 20.81 -22.63
N ALA A 43 -5.27 20.99 -22.93
CA ALA A 43 -4.54 20.09 -23.81
C ALA A 43 -4.87 18.64 -23.47
N PRO A 44 -5.11 17.75 -24.48
CA PRO A 44 -5.56 16.40 -24.22
C PRO A 44 -4.58 15.70 -23.26
N ALA A 45 -5.12 15.26 -22.13
CA ALA A 45 -4.34 14.48 -21.17
C ALA A 45 -3.78 13.27 -21.92
N LYS A 46 -2.50 12.97 -21.76
CA LYS A 46 -1.84 11.82 -22.40
C LYS A 46 -2.65 10.56 -22.12
N ALA A 47 -3.07 9.85 -23.17
CA ALA A 47 -3.79 8.61 -22.99
C ALA A 47 -2.90 7.57 -22.27
N PRO A 48 -3.46 6.73 -21.38
CA PRO A 48 -2.70 5.67 -20.74
C PRO A 48 -2.22 4.66 -21.78
N ILE A 49 -1.03 4.13 -21.61
CA ILE A 49 -0.49 3.03 -22.41
C ILE A 49 -1.15 1.69 -22.02
N TRP A 50 -1.68 1.63 -20.80
CA TRP A 50 -2.44 0.51 -20.29
C TRP A 50 -3.39 0.97 -19.18
N SER A 51 -4.55 0.34 -19.08
CA SER A 51 -5.52 0.58 -18.02
C SER A 51 -6.33 -0.68 -17.73
N SER A 52 -6.69 -0.89 -16.47
CA SER A 52 -7.51 -2.03 -16.07
C SER A 52 -8.41 -1.71 -14.88
N SER A 53 -9.66 -2.20 -14.97
CA SER A 53 -10.60 -2.23 -13.84
C SER A 53 -10.76 -3.65 -13.28
N ALA A 54 -10.04 -4.64 -13.81
CA ALA A 54 -10.03 -5.98 -13.24
C ALA A 54 -9.38 -5.95 -11.85
N PRO A 55 -9.95 -6.61 -10.83
CA PRO A 55 -9.43 -6.60 -9.47
C PRO A 55 -7.92 -6.93 -9.39
N TYR A 56 -7.48 -7.94 -10.14
CA TYR A 56 -6.09 -8.38 -10.20
C TYR A 56 -5.43 -8.06 -11.55
N GLY A 57 -5.92 -6.99 -12.24
CA GLY A 57 -5.32 -6.52 -13.47
C GLY A 57 -3.86 -6.13 -13.24
N SER A 58 -2.96 -6.66 -14.09
CA SER A 58 -1.53 -6.41 -14.00
C SER A 58 -0.93 -6.08 -15.35
N PHE A 59 0.15 -5.30 -15.33
CA PHE A 59 0.94 -4.91 -16.50
C PHE A 59 2.41 -4.87 -16.12
N SER A 60 3.30 -5.30 -17.01
CA SER A 60 4.73 -5.26 -16.78
C SER A 60 5.45 -4.68 -17.99
N ARG A 61 6.44 -3.82 -17.72
CA ARG A 61 7.25 -3.18 -18.73
C ARG A 61 8.58 -2.70 -18.14
N ASP A 62 9.66 -2.91 -18.88
CA ASP A 62 11.00 -2.38 -18.55
C ASP A 62 11.48 -2.71 -17.12
N GLY A 63 11.14 -3.90 -16.61
CA GLY A 63 11.50 -4.34 -15.24
C GLY A 63 10.58 -3.87 -14.13
N TYR A 64 9.55 -3.09 -14.46
CA TYR A 64 8.49 -2.66 -13.53
C TYR A 64 7.21 -3.46 -13.77
N SER A 65 6.41 -3.58 -12.71
CA SER A 65 5.05 -4.11 -12.79
C SER A 65 4.07 -3.21 -12.06
N TRP A 66 2.83 -3.14 -12.58
CA TRP A 66 1.71 -2.40 -11.96
C TRP A 66 0.58 -3.38 -11.73
N ASN A 67 -0.04 -3.29 -10.57
CA ASN A 67 -1.13 -4.16 -10.16
C ASN A 67 -2.28 -3.32 -9.62
N ASN A 68 -3.52 -3.66 -10.02
CA ASN A 68 -4.71 -2.99 -9.49
C ASN A 68 -5.06 -3.47 -8.07
N ASP A 69 -4.79 -4.70 -7.76
CA ASP A 69 -4.77 -5.36 -6.46
C ASP A 69 -5.96 -5.00 -5.55
N VAL A 70 -7.17 -5.37 -5.99
CA VAL A 70 -8.42 -5.18 -5.25
C VAL A 70 -8.87 -6.52 -4.69
N TRP A 71 -8.80 -6.66 -3.36
CA TRP A 71 -9.06 -7.95 -2.69
C TRP A 71 -9.97 -7.84 -1.46
N GLY A 72 -10.17 -6.63 -0.91
CA GLY A 72 -10.87 -6.44 0.35
C GLY A 72 -12.36 -6.77 0.26
N ARG A 73 -12.91 -7.32 1.32
CA ARG A 73 -14.34 -7.67 1.39
C ARG A 73 -15.22 -6.45 1.13
N GLY A 74 -16.13 -6.58 0.16
CA GLY A 74 -17.05 -5.52 -0.22
C GLY A 74 -16.37 -4.35 -0.94
N ALA A 75 -15.23 -4.57 -1.58
CA ALA A 75 -14.55 -3.57 -2.37
C ALA A 75 -15.47 -3.04 -3.50
N GLY A 76 -15.35 -1.74 -3.74
CA GLY A 76 -16.02 -1.03 -4.82
C GLY A 76 -15.17 -0.97 -6.10
N PRO A 77 -15.64 -0.23 -7.12
CA PRO A 77 -14.92 -0.13 -8.38
C PRO A 77 -13.62 0.65 -8.24
N GLN A 78 -12.59 0.17 -8.96
CA GLN A 78 -11.28 0.77 -9.03
C GLN A 78 -10.69 0.59 -10.42
N THR A 79 -9.95 1.58 -10.90
CA THR A 79 -9.25 1.53 -12.18
C THR A 79 -7.84 2.07 -12.03
N ILE A 80 -6.85 1.25 -12.36
CA ILE A 80 -5.45 1.67 -12.50
C ILE A 80 -5.17 2.06 -13.95
N SER A 81 -4.37 3.11 -14.15
CA SER A 81 -3.95 3.60 -15.47
C SER A 81 -2.47 3.92 -15.47
N VAL A 82 -1.72 3.36 -16.41
CA VAL A 82 -0.27 3.55 -16.58
C VAL A 82 -0.03 4.41 -17.81
N TYR A 83 0.75 5.47 -17.69
CA TYR A 83 1.05 6.44 -18.76
C TYR A 83 2.47 6.32 -19.30
N GLY A 84 3.34 5.62 -18.60
CA GLY A 84 4.74 5.37 -18.91
C GLY A 84 5.49 4.91 -17.67
N ALA A 85 6.77 4.65 -17.81
CA ALA A 85 7.64 4.40 -16.66
C ALA A 85 7.49 5.55 -15.65
N ASN A 86 7.34 5.21 -14.37
CA ASN A 86 7.25 6.17 -13.26
C ASN A 86 6.06 7.15 -13.34
N GLN A 87 5.00 6.83 -14.10
CA GLN A 87 3.81 7.66 -14.17
C GLN A 87 2.55 6.82 -14.29
N TRP A 88 1.75 6.79 -13.23
CA TRP A 88 0.50 6.05 -13.18
C TRP A 88 -0.50 6.71 -12.23
N SER A 89 -1.74 6.28 -12.29
CA SER A 89 -2.81 6.77 -11.43
C SER A 89 -3.82 5.69 -11.11
N VAL A 90 -4.56 5.91 -10.04
CA VAL A 90 -5.72 5.11 -9.65
C VAL A 90 -6.90 6.02 -9.43
N TRP A 91 -8.03 5.69 -10.06
CA TRP A 91 -9.34 6.12 -9.61
C TRP A 91 -9.98 5.01 -8.80
N SER A 92 -10.47 5.32 -7.60
CA SER A 92 -11.05 4.34 -6.68
C SER A 92 -12.27 4.89 -5.97
N ASN A 93 -13.32 4.08 -5.84
CA ASN A 93 -14.54 4.41 -5.10
C ASN A 93 -14.88 3.29 -4.13
N GLN A 94 -14.14 3.25 -3.02
CA GLN A 94 -14.28 2.23 -2.00
C GLN A 94 -15.25 2.68 -0.90
N PRO A 95 -16.21 1.82 -0.50
CA PRO A 95 -17.17 2.15 0.55
C PRO A 95 -16.49 2.19 1.94
N ALA A 96 -16.99 3.06 2.82
CA ALA A 96 -16.50 3.19 4.20
C ALA A 96 -17.09 2.08 5.10
N THR A 97 -16.78 0.83 4.82
CA THR A 97 -17.29 -0.35 5.54
C THR A 97 -16.24 -1.03 6.43
N GLY A 98 -15.10 -0.37 6.64
CA GLY A 98 -13.97 -0.90 7.39
C GLY A 98 -13.13 -1.92 6.60
N GLY A 99 -11.92 -2.16 7.05
CA GLY A 99 -10.93 -3.02 6.42
C GLY A 99 -10.36 -2.46 5.12
N ILE A 100 -9.16 -2.86 4.80
CA ILE A 100 -8.46 -2.48 3.58
C ILE A 100 -9.18 -3.09 2.38
N LYS A 101 -9.33 -2.34 1.30
CA LYS A 101 -10.02 -2.76 0.08
C LYS A 101 -9.08 -3.12 -1.05
N SER A 102 -7.94 -2.43 -1.12
CA SER A 102 -6.99 -2.60 -2.22
C SER A 102 -5.63 -2.00 -1.89
N TYR A 103 -4.61 -2.47 -2.61
CA TYR A 103 -3.28 -1.87 -2.65
C TYR A 103 -2.78 -1.79 -4.08
N PRO A 104 -3.33 -0.90 -4.93
CA PRO A 104 -2.77 -0.67 -6.25
C PRO A 104 -1.36 -0.09 -6.12
N HIS A 105 -0.41 -0.69 -6.85
CA HIS A 105 1.01 -0.39 -6.69
C HIS A 105 1.80 -0.57 -7.97
N GLU A 106 2.96 0.06 -7.99
CA GLU A 106 4.07 -0.18 -8.90
C GLU A 106 5.15 -0.96 -8.14
N ALA A 107 5.83 -1.91 -8.79
CA ALA A 107 6.80 -2.79 -8.16
C ALA A 107 8.04 -3.03 -9.00
N VAL A 108 9.16 -3.31 -8.33
CA VAL A 108 10.41 -3.79 -8.93
C VAL A 108 10.95 -4.95 -8.10
N HIS A 109 11.49 -5.97 -8.78
CA HIS A 109 12.14 -7.10 -8.11
C HIS A 109 13.63 -6.80 -7.86
N VAL A 110 14.10 -7.02 -6.62
CA VAL A 110 15.50 -6.82 -6.22
C VAL A 110 16.25 -8.16 -6.22
N GLY A 111 15.74 -9.18 -5.55
CA GLY A 111 16.23 -10.55 -5.57
C GLY A 111 17.65 -10.74 -5.00
N LYS A 112 18.06 -9.94 -4.00
CA LYS A 112 19.42 -9.98 -3.43
C LYS A 112 19.38 -10.09 -1.91
N PRO A 113 20.34 -10.80 -1.28
CA PRO A 113 20.55 -10.73 0.16
C PRO A 113 20.82 -9.28 0.60
N LEU A 114 20.26 -8.87 1.73
CA LEU A 114 20.46 -7.51 2.28
C LEU A 114 21.93 -7.16 2.46
N SER A 115 22.75 -8.14 2.89
CA SER A 115 24.21 -7.99 3.05
C SER A 115 24.95 -7.75 1.74
N ALA A 116 24.41 -8.19 0.60
CA ALA A 116 24.99 -8.00 -0.72
C ALA A 116 24.56 -6.68 -1.39
N ILE A 117 23.69 -5.92 -0.76
CA ILE A 117 23.20 -4.64 -1.27
C ILE A 117 24.00 -3.51 -0.64
N ASN A 118 24.71 -2.73 -1.43
CA ASN A 118 25.44 -1.54 -0.97
C ASN A 118 24.50 -0.33 -0.83
N THR A 119 23.56 -0.18 -1.77
CA THR A 119 22.59 0.91 -1.77
C THR A 119 21.23 0.35 -2.17
N LEU A 120 20.20 0.66 -1.39
CA LEU A 120 18.81 0.48 -1.76
C LEU A 120 18.05 1.72 -1.33
N SER A 121 17.69 2.53 -2.30
CA SER A 121 16.95 3.78 -2.08
C SER A 121 15.90 3.98 -3.14
N SER A 122 14.89 4.76 -2.85
CA SER A 122 13.84 5.08 -3.80
C SER A 122 13.43 6.53 -3.71
N THR A 123 13.13 7.14 -4.86
CA THR A 123 12.49 8.44 -4.96
C THR A 123 11.00 8.25 -5.25
N PHE A 124 10.17 9.21 -4.84
CA PHE A 124 8.74 9.22 -5.15
C PHE A 124 8.21 10.65 -5.27
N THR A 125 7.13 10.80 -6.04
CA THR A 125 6.28 11.99 -6.07
C THR A 125 4.84 11.54 -6.27
N GLN A 126 3.92 12.09 -5.50
CA GLN A 126 2.51 11.75 -5.55
C GLN A 126 1.61 12.97 -5.42
N ASP A 127 0.40 12.86 -5.97
CA ASP A 127 -0.72 13.79 -5.77
C ASP A 127 -1.89 12.96 -5.24
N VAL A 128 -2.28 13.20 -3.99
CA VAL A 128 -3.25 12.40 -3.26
C VAL A 128 -4.44 13.24 -2.81
N PRO A 129 -5.66 12.68 -2.74
CA PRO A 129 -6.86 13.42 -2.40
C PRO A 129 -6.87 13.81 -0.92
N LYS A 130 -7.67 14.84 -0.62
CA LYS A 130 -8.06 15.16 0.75
C LYS A 130 -9.28 14.34 1.14
N GLY A 131 -9.24 13.66 2.27
CA GLY A 131 -10.36 12.84 2.76
C GLY A 131 -10.23 11.37 2.37
N GLY A 132 -11.27 10.59 2.68
CA GLY A 132 -11.21 9.13 2.62
C GLY A 132 -10.43 8.53 3.79
N ALA A 133 -10.06 7.25 3.65
CA ALA A 133 -9.19 6.53 4.58
C ALA A 133 -8.19 5.72 3.75
N TRP A 134 -6.95 6.15 3.73
CA TRP A 134 -5.88 5.59 2.92
C TRP A 134 -4.51 5.97 3.48
N ASP A 135 -3.51 5.20 3.12
CA ASP A 135 -2.11 5.56 3.23
C ASP A 135 -1.37 5.27 1.93
N THR A 136 -0.27 5.97 1.70
CA THR A 136 0.69 5.65 0.65
C THR A 136 1.95 5.10 1.29
N ALA A 137 2.37 3.95 0.81
CA ALA A 137 3.45 3.21 1.42
C ALA A 137 4.31 2.51 0.38
N TYR A 138 5.58 2.30 0.77
CA TYR A 138 6.33 1.17 0.27
C TYR A 138 5.85 -0.08 1.01
N ASP A 139 5.77 -1.17 0.26
CA ASP A 139 5.54 -2.51 0.78
C ASP A 139 6.68 -3.39 0.26
N ILE A 140 7.54 -3.81 1.18
CA ILE A 140 8.78 -4.51 0.86
C ILE A 140 8.69 -5.92 1.43
N TRP A 141 8.77 -6.88 0.53
CA TRP A 141 8.71 -8.29 0.87
C TRP A 141 10.07 -8.95 0.78
N ASP A 142 10.38 -9.81 1.73
CA ASP A 142 11.46 -10.76 1.56
C ASP A 142 11.05 -11.88 0.60
N SER A 143 12.02 -12.54 -0.02
CA SER A 143 11.75 -13.58 -1.02
C SER A 143 11.05 -14.83 -0.45
N SER A 144 10.98 -14.98 0.87
CA SER A 144 10.27 -16.07 1.54
C SER A 144 8.83 -15.73 1.90
N ASN A 145 8.41 -14.46 1.70
CA ASN A 145 7.12 -13.90 2.13
C ASN A 145 6.85 -14.06 3.64
N GLN A 146 7.90 -14.10 4.45
CA GLN A 146 7.77 -14.19 5.90
C GLN A 146 7.85 -12.81 6.58
N HIS A 147 8.38 -11.81 5.86
CA HIS A 147 8.55 -10.46 6.39
C HIS A 147 8.00 -9.44 5.38
N GLU A 148 7.08 -8.63 5.86
CA GLU A 148 6.51 -7.48 5.20
C GLU A 148 6.98 -6.22 5.91
N ILE A 149 7.59 -5.29 5.19
CA ILE A 149 8.06 -4.04 5.73
C ILE A 149 7.35 -2.90 5.02
N MET A 150 6.43 -2.25 5.73
CA MET A 150 5.70 -1.10 5.24
C MET A 150 6.41 0.19 5.66
N ILE A 151 6.71 1.06 4.69
CA ILE A 151 7.28 2.38 4.94
C ILE A 151 6.29 3.42 4.40
N TRP A 152 5.49 3.98 5.29
CA TRP A 152 4.47 4.95 4.92
C TRP A 152 5.10 6.29 4.54
N THR A 153 4.47 7.00 3.60
CA THR A 153 4.92 8.32 3.16
C THR A 153 3.87 9.40 3.44
N ASN A 154 2.59 9.07 3.22
CA ASN A 154 1.44 9.92 3.54
C ASN A 154 0.24 9.07 3.96
N TYR A 155 -0.71 9.65 4.69
CA TYR A 155 -1.85 8.91 5.23
C TYR A 155 -2.92 9.85 5.78
N THR A 156 -4.16 9.37 5.92
CA THR A 156 -5.29 10.14 6.48
C THR A 156 -5.44 9.97 7.99
N GLY A 157 -4.65 9.22 8.67
CA GLY A 157 -4.67 9.04 10.12
C GLY A 157 -3.74 10.01 10.85
N ASN A 158 -3.33 9.61 12.04
CA ASN A 158 -2.37 10.29 12.89
C ASN A 158 -1.11 9.45 13.07
N PRO A 159 0.06 10.06 13.28
CA PRO A 159 1.32 9.33 13.39
C PRO A 159 1.44 8.46 14.65
N ASP A 160 0.57 8.64 15.62
CA ASP A 160 0.48 7.83 16.84
C ASP A 160 -0.37 6.55 16.67
N GLY A 161 -0.83 6.25 15.45
CA GLY A 161 -1.67 5.09 15.15
C GLY A 161 -3.14 5.29 15.48
N SER A 162 -3.57 6.49 15.84
CA SER A 162 -4.99 6.84 15.97
C SER A 162 -5.57 7.38 14.66
N GLY A 163 -6.88 7.57 14.62
CA GLY A 163 -7.55 8.10 13.43
C GLY A 163 -8.19 7.01 12.57
N ASN A 164 -8.46 7.34 11.30
CA ASN A 164 -9.23 6.50 10.39
C ASN A 164 -8.40 5.49 9.59
N VAL A 165 -7.09 5.55 9.67
CA VAL A 165 -6.15 4.56 9.11
C VAL A 165 -5.16 4.15 10.19
N LYS A 166 -4.88 2.86 10.27
CA LYS A 166 -3.97 2.28 11.26
C LYS A 166 -3.07 1.26 10.57
N PRO A 167 -1.80 1.14 10.98
CA PRO A 167 -0.93 0.10 10.44
C PRO A 167 -1.50 -1.30 10.77
N ILE A 168 -1.34 -2.26 9.86
CA ILE A 168 -1.80 -3.66 10.04
C ILE A 168 -1.27 -4.23 11.35
N SER A 169 -0.05 -3.88 11.71
CA SER A 169 0.62 -4.27 12.94
C SER A 169 -0.11 -3.88 14.24
N TYR A 170 -1.13 -3.03 14.19
CA TYR A 170 -1.90 -2.63 15.37
C TYR A 170 -2.63 -3.79 16.04
N HIS A 171 -2.92 -4.86 15.34
CA HIS A 171 -3.62 -6.04 15.88
C HIS A 171 -2.93 -6.64 17.11
N TYR A 172 -1.65 -6.45 17.29
CA TYR A 172 -0.91 -6.97 18.43
C TYR A 172 -0.87 -6.03 19.62
N ARG A 173 -0.81 -4.72 19.37
CA ARG A 173 -0.64 -3.72 20.42
C ARG A 173 -1.61 -2.57 20.19
N GLN A 174 -2.66 -2.58 21.03
CA GLN A 174 -3.67 -1.53 21.05
C GLN A 174 -3.81 -0.99 22.46
N ASP A 175 -4.11 0.29 22.59
CA ASP A 175 -4.56 0.89 23.83
C ASP A 175 -6.06 0.58 24.08
N PRO A 176 -6.60 0.94 25.26
CA PRO A 176 -8.02 0.70 25.56
C PRO A 176 -9.00 1.38 24.60
N SER A 177 -8.59 2.41 23.88
CA SER A 177 -9.38 3.09 22.84
C SER A 177 -9.33 2.38 21.48
N GLY A 178 -8.50 1.33 21.36
CA GLY A 178 -8.23 0.63 20.10
C GLY A 178 -7.25 1.35 19.17
N ALA A 179 -6.53 2.37 19.65
CA ALA A 179 -5.45 2.98 18.88
C ALA A 179 -4.21 2.08 18.89
N ALA A 180 -3.50 2.03 17.76
CA ALA A 180 -2.26 1.27 17.64
C ALA A 180 -1.17 1.85 18.56
N ILE A 181 -0.44 0.97 19.24
CA ILE A 181 0.68 1.35 20.12
C ILE A 181 1.99 1.09 19.38
N PRO A 182 2.79 2.12 19.07
CA PRO A 182 4.12 1.90 18.49
C PRO A 182 5.04 1.17 19.45
N VAL A 183 5.86 0.27 18.93
CA VAL A 183 6.94 -0.39 19.70
C VAL A 183 8.13 0.53 19.90
N TYR A 184 8.37 1.43 18.93
CA TYR A 184 9.35 2.50 19.05
C TYR A 184 8.73 3.82 18.61
N ARG A 185 9.04 4.89 19.34
CA ARG A 185 8.58 6.25 19.05
C ARG A 185 9.75 7.14 18.68
N ASN A 186 9.51 8.05 17.73
CA ASN A 186 10.48 9.08 17.33
C ASN A 186 11.84 8.51 16.89
N VAL A 187 11.83 7.36 16.22
CA VAL A 187 13.05 6.75 15.67
C VAL A 187 13.56 7.58 14.51
N GLN A 188 14.81 7.93 14.53
CA GLN A 188 15.48 8.61 13.42
C GLN A 188 16.30 7.60 12.61
N VAL A 189 15.87 7.34 11.37
CA VAL A 189 16.58 6.49 10.42
C VAL A 189 16.25 6.93 8.99
N GLY A 190 17.23 6.85 8.09
CA GLY A 190 17.06 7.26 6.69
C GLY A 190 16.68 8.73 6.51
N GLY A 191 17.07 9.61 7.43
CA GLY A 191 16.77 11.06 7.37
C GLY A 191 15.34 11.44 7.76
N THR A 192 14.53 10.51 8.25
CA THR A 192 13.13 10.73 8.65
C THR A 192 12.91 10.23 10.08
N THR A 193 11.93 10.83 10.77
CA THR A 193 11.51 10.42 12.12
C THR A 193 10.22 9.60 12.04
N TRP A 194 10.24 8.42 12.67
CA TRP A 194 9.19 7.41 12.56
C TRP A 194 8.62 6.99 13.91
N ASN A 195 7.34 6.65 13.93
CA ASN A 195 6.80 5.69 14.87
C ASN A 195 6.79 4.30 14.21
N VAL A 196 7.23 3.29 14.95
CA VAL A 196 7.35 1.93 14.42
C VAL A 196 6.35 1.03 15.12
N PHE A 197 5.63 0.26 14.33
CA PHE A 197 4.62 -0.69 14.76
C PHE A 197 5.04 -2.10 14.31
N GLU A 198 4.68 -3.09 15.08
CA GLU A 198 4.89 -4.50 14.74
C GLU A 198 3.61 -5.30 14.86
N GLY A 199 3.50 -6.38 14.13
CA GLY A 199 2.38 -7.28 14.19
C GLY A 199 2.62 -8.53 13.36
N ASN A 200 1.55 -9.29 13.18
CA ASN A 200 1.54 -10.49 12.35
C ASN A 200 0.20 -10.61 11.63
N ASN A 201 0.24 -10.76 10.34
CA ASN A 201 -0.92 -10.96 9.47
C ASN A 201 -0.76 -12.27 8.68
N GLY A 202 -0.45 -13.37 9.38
CA GLY A 202 -0.02 -14.62 8.78
C GLY A 202 1.49 -14.65 8.47
N HIS A 203 2.15 -13.51 8.49
CA HIS A 203 3.58 -13.24 8.36
C HIS A 203 3.95 -12.06 9.28
N ASN A 204 5.23 -11.81 9.49
CA ASN A 204 5.69 -10.70 10.33
C ASN A 204 5.55 -9.37 9.57
N VAL A 205 4.86 -8.41 10.16
CA VAL A 205 4.66 -7.06 9.60
C VAL A 205 5.34 -6.02 10.47
N ILE A 206 6.12 -5.13 9.87
CA ILE A 206 6.71 -3.97 10.53
C ILE A 206 6.34 -2.74 9.72
N SER A 207 5.67 -1.78 10.36
CA SER A 207 5.22 -0.54 9.73
C SER A 207 5.95 0.66 10.33
N LEU A 208 6.60 1.45 9.47
CA LEU A 208 7.20 2.74 9.84
C LEU A 208 6.25 3.85 9.38
N VAL A 209 5.67 4.56 10.34
CA VAL A 209 4.75 5.67 10.10
C VAL A 209 5.49 6.99 10.37
N PRO A 210 5.67 7.87 9.36
CA PRO A 210 6.44 9.09 9.54
C PRO A 210 5.68 10.09 10.41
N ILE A 211 6.40 10.82 11.24
CA ILE A 211 5.82 11.93 12.02
C ILE A 211 5.34 13.06 11.10
N SER A 212 6.07 13.30 10.01
CA SER A 212 5.72 14.31 9.00
C SER A 212 5.40 13.64 7.68
N LYS A 213 4.17 13.84 7.20
CA LYS A 213 3.67 13.34 5.91
C LYS A 213 4.37 14.05 4.74
N SER A 214 4.65 13.32 3.67
CA SER A 214 5.27 13.89 2.47
C SER A 214 4.61 13.38 1.19
N ASN A 215 4.55 14.26 0.18
CA ASN A 215 4.11 13.91 -1.16
C ASN A 215 5.28 13.74 -2.15
N SER A 216 6.51 13.94 -1.70
CA SER A 216 7.71 13.69 -2.50
C SER A 216 8.93 13.53 -1.61
N GLY A 217 9.89 12.75 -2.06
CA GLY A 217 11.11 12.56 -1.30
C GLY A 217 11.97 11.41 -1.80
N THR A 218 12.98 11.13 -1.01
CA THR A 218 13.85 9.95 -1.17
C THR A 218 13.80 9.15 0.13
N VAL A 219 13.64 7.84 0.01
CA VAL A 219 13.64 6.90 1.13
C VAL A 219 14.92 6.06 1.07
N ASP A 220 15.70 6.07 2.14
CA ASP A 220 16.82 5.16 2.35
C ASP A 220 16.30 3.81 2.87
N ILE A 221 15.87 2.96 1.94
CA ILE A 221 15.32 1.64 2.25
C ILE A 221 16.37 0.77 2.94
N LYS A 222 17.63 0.80 2.44
CA LYS A 222 18.69 0.00 3.04
C LYS A 222 18.92 0.37 4.50
N GLY A 223 19.07 1.65 4.82
CA GLY A 223 19.25 2.11 6.19
C GLY A 223 18.11 1.67 7.11
N ILE A 224 16.87 1.71 6.62
CA ILE A 224 15.69 1.23 7.36
C ILE A 224 15.77 -0.28 7.59
N LEU A 225 16.04 -1.08 6.56
CA LEU A 225 16.14 -2.55 6.69
C LEU A 225 17.28 -2.96 7.66
N GLU A 226 18.43 -2.31 7.59
CA GLU A 226 19.54 -2.56 8.54
C GLU A 226 19.16 -2.16 9.98
N TRP A 227 18.41 -1.08 10.15
CA TRP A 227 17.90 -0.71 11.46
C TRP A 227 16.95 -1.77 12.01
N ILE A 228 15.99 -2.27 11.21
CA ILE A 228 15.06 -3.34 11.60
C ILE A 228 15.83 -4.62 11.97
N LYS A 229 16.82 -5.00 11.14
CA LYS A 229 17.72 -6.13 11.40
C LYS A 229 18.46 -5.96 12.74
N SER A 230 18.95 -4.75 13.03
CA SER A 230 19.64 -4.46 14.30
C SER A 230 18.75 -4.62 15.54
N LYS A 231 17.42 -4.60 15.37
CA LYS A 231 16.43 -4.86 16.41
C LYS A 231 16.07 -6.34 16.56
N GLY A 232 16.64 -7.20 15.72
CA GLY A 232 16.45 -8.65 15.79
C GLY A 232 15.16 -9.17 15.15
N TYR A 233 14.49 -8.36 14.32
CA TYR A 233 13.25 -8.79 13.66
C TYR A 233 13.48 -9.82 12.56
N PHE A 234 14.62 -9.74 11.89
CA PHE A 234 15.08 -10.70 10.91
C PHE A 234 16.61 -10.72 10.83
N GLY A 235 17.15 -11.75 10.20
CA GLY A 235 18.59 -11.88 9.91
C GLY A 235 18.99 -11.23 8.59
N ASP A 236 19.77 -11.94 7.78
CA ASP A 236 20.12 -11.51 6.43
C ASP A 236 19.05 -11.99 5.44
N ILE A 237 17.95 -11.25 5.36
CA ILE A 237 16.86 -11.57 4.44
C ILE A 237 17.29 -11.36 2.98
N ASN A 238 16.69 -12.14 2.07
CA ASN A 238 16.77 -11.87 0.64
C ASN A 238 15.64 -10.88 0.29
N VAL A 239 15.97 -9.63 -0.03
CA VAL A 239 15.00 -8.61 -0.44
C VAL A 239 14.38 -9.02 -1.76
N GLY A 240 13.10 -9.35 -1.75
CA GLY A 240 12.36 -9.86 -2.91
C GLY A 240 11.86 -8.74 -3.80
N SER A 241 10.82 -8.04 -3.37
CA SER A 241 10.22 -6.93 -4.12
C SER A 241 10.20 -5.65 -3.31
N VAL A 242 10.32 -4.53 -4.02
CA VAL A 242 10.01 -3.19 -3.52
C VAL A 242 8.81 -2.71 -4.28
N GLN A 243 7.72 -2.48 -3.59
CA GLN A 243 6.47 -1.96 -4.13
C GLN A 243 6.24 -0.56 -3.60
N TYR A 244 5.51 0.28 -4.36
CA TYR A 244 5.05 1.58 -3.90
C TYR A 244 3.65 1.86 -4.43
N GLY A 245 2.73 2.18 -3.54
CA GLY A 245 1.35 2.36 -3.89
C GLY A 245 0.51 3.04 -2.83
N VAL A 246 -0.79 2.80 -2.89
CA VAL A 246 -1.75 3.32 -1.92
C VAL A 246 -2.62 2.20 -1.36
N GLU A 247 -2.58 2.05 -0.04
CA GLU A 247 -3.51 1.17 0.66
C GLU A 247 -4.82 1.92 0.91
N ILE A 248 -5.92 1.43 0.34
CA ILE A 248 -7.21 2.12 0.37
C ILE A 248 -8.18 1.36 1.27
N THR A 249 -8.57 1.97 2.39
CA THR A 249 -9.66 1.51 3.25
C THR A 249 -11.01 2.08 2.79
N SER A 250 -11.05 3.37 2.39
CA SER A 250 -12.24 3.97 1.79
C SER A 250 -11.90 5.19 0.93
N SER A 251 -12.67 5.36 -0.16
CA SER A 251 -12.57 6.50 -1.09
C SER A 251 -13.96 6.86 -1.63
N PRO A 252 -14.93 7.22 -0.75
CA PRO A 252 -16.31 7.39 -1.13
C PRO A 252 -16.50 8.53 -2.12
N GLY A 253 -17.36 8.32 -3.13
CA GLY A 253 -17.65 9.29 -4.18
C GLY A 253 -16.62 9.31 -5.31
N GLY A 254 -15.59 8.46 -5.23
CA GLY A 254 -14.52 8.39 -6.23
C GLY A 254 -13.38 9.37 -5.96
N MET A 255 -12.17 8.85 -5.82
CA MET A 255 -10.96 9.62 -5.55
C MET A 255 -9.86 9.23 -6.53
N ASN A 256 -9.02 10.22 -6.87
CA ASN A 256 -7.87 10.02 -7.76
C ASN A 256 -6.58 10.12 -6.96
N PHE A 257 -5.71 9.14 -7.16
CA PHE A 257 -4.34 9.09 -6.67
C PHE A 257 -3.41 9.07 -7.88
N LYS A 258 -2.37 9.90 -7.88
CA LYS A 258 -1.42 10.00 -8.99
C LYS A 258 -0.01 9.82 -8.46
N PHE A 259 0.78 9.08 -9.18
CA PHE A 259 2.16 8.75 -8.85
C PHE A 259 3.07 9.09 -10.01
N SER A 260 4.21 9.70 -9.69
CA SER A 260 5.22 10.08 -10.67
C SER A 260 6.62 10.02 -10.05
N ASN A 261 7.65 9.98 -10.89
CA ASN A 261 9.06 9.97 -10.46
C ASN A 261 9.43 8.87 -9.47
N TRP A 262 8.69 7.77 -9.44
CA TRP A 262 9.10 6.64 -8.63
C TRP A 262 10.25 5.90 -9.32
N ALA A 263 11.33 5.70 -8.60
CA ALA A 263 12.49 4.97 -9.08
C ALA A 263 13.21 4.31 -7.91
N VAL A 264 13.66 3.07 -8.11
CA VAL A 264 14.46 2.32 -7.14
C VAL A 264 15.88 2.18 -7.64
N THR A 265 16.84 2.55 -6.79
CA THR A 265 18.26 2.32 -6.99
C THR A 265 18.71 1.15 -6.13
N SER A 266 19.21 0.08 -6.75
CA SER A 266 19.79 -1.10 -6.06
C SER A 266 21.20 -1.37 -6.61
N LYS A 267 22.23 -1.22 -5.76
CA LYS A 267 23.64 -1.43 -6.12
C LYS A 267 24.32 -2.35 -5.12
#